data_e5543efa2ac3176bfadb5f7ba8bf033b
#
_entry.id   e5543efa2ac3176bfadb5f7ba8bf033b
#
_cell.length_a   1.000
_cell.length_b   1.000
_cell.length_c   1.000
_cell.angle_alpha   90.00
_cell.angle_beta   90.00
_cell.angle_gamma   90.00
#
_symmetry.space_group_name_H-M   'P 1'
#
loop_
_entity.id
_entity.type
_entity.pdbx_description
1 polymer ?
#
loop_
_entity_poly.entity_id
_entity_poly.type
_entity_poly.pdbx_seq_one_letter_code
_entity_poly.pdbx_strand_id
1 'polypeptide(L)'
;MSEIAVRHTREENYAHTNDWKKPYDGNIFDMFKDGSFELIDLSNPFGRGNPLWPSNGDFHIDRVQHMPMHYRLLQTFNSFHMHNSTHADSPAHVIPESPYTHELPIQNYFGEAVCLDIPKGKWELITVEDIENAAKKVPGGIKEGDWVLLNTGTHRRWGENDDYFAYSPGLSIDGAKWFVEHHVRGV
;
A
#
# COMPACT_ATOMS: atom_id res chain seq x y z
N MET A 1 18.10 15.00 -14.45
CA MET A 1 16.74 14.81 -13.91
C MET A 1 16.01 16.13 -14.08
N SER A 2 14.94 16.18 -14.84
CA SER A 2 14.23 17.43 -15.07
C SER A 2 13.41 17.79 -13.84
N GLU A 3 13.71 18.90 -13.20
CA GLU A 3 12.92 19.49 -12.11
C GLU A 3 11.43 19.69 -12.44
N ILE A 4 11.08 19.55 -13.70
CA ILE A 4 9.79 19.96 -14.27
C ILE A 4 8.68 18.98 -13.90
N ALA A 5 8.91 17.68 -13.96
CA ALA A 5 7.87 16.68 -13.74
C ALA A 5 7.39 16.61 -12.28
N VAL A 6 8.31 16.82 -11.33
CA VAL A 6 8.00 16.73 -9.90
C VAL A 6 7.16 17.89 -9.39
N ARG A 7 7.38 19.09 -9.90
CA ARG A 7 6.64 20.29 -9.47
C ARG A 7 5.19 20.28 -9.95
N HIS A 8 4.99 19.89 -11.19
CA HIS A 8 3.68 19.98 -11.84
C HIS A 8 2.66 19.02 -11.21
N THR A 9 3.07 17.78 -11.00
CA THR A 9 2.18 16.77 -10.43
C THR A 9 1.87 16.99 -8.95
N ARG A 10 2.79 17.55 -8.18
CA ARG A 10 2.55 17.83 -6.75
C ARG A 10 1.50 18.90 -6.52
N GLU A 11 1.54 19.96 -7.31
CA GLU A 11 0.65 21.11 -7.10
C GLU A 11 -0.74 20.88 -7.68
N GLU A 12 -0.85 20.19 -8.80
CA GLU A 12 -2.13 20.02 -9.48
C GLU A 12 -2.89 18.74 -9.09
N ASN A 13 -2.18 17.62 -8.95
CA ASN A 13 -2.83 16.34 -8.69
C ASN A 13 -2.97 16.00 -7.20
N TYR A 14 -2.23 16.69 -6.33
CA TYR A 14 -2.22 16.44 -4.88
C TYR A 14 -2.55 17.68 -4.04
N ALA A 15 -3.17 18.69 -4.64
CA ALA A 15 -3.54 19.91 -3.92
C ALA A 15 -4.40 19.62 -2.66
N HIS A 16 -5.23 18.59 -2.73
CA HIS A 16 -6.09 18.14 -1.64
C HIS A 16 -5.35 17.33 -0.56
N THR A 17 -4.14 16.84 -0.82
CA THR A 17 -3.32 16.10 0.16
C THR A 17 -2.34 17.00 0.93
N ASN A 18 -2.49 18.30 0.85
CA ASN A 18 -1.55 19.26 1.46
C ASN A 18 -1.49 19.21 3.00
N ASP A 19 -2.42 18.51 3.66
CA ASP A 19 -2.39 18.32 5.11
C ASP A 19 -1.20 17.48 5.59
N TRP A 20 -0.59 16.71 4.71
CA TRP A 20 0.68 16.04 5.03
C TRP A 20 1.83 16.99 5.37
N LYS A 21 1.70 18.27 5.02
CA LYS A 21 2.69 19.32 5.36
C LYS A 21 2.61 19.75 6.82
N LYS A 22 1.52 19.42 7.52
CA LYS A 22 1.43 19.69 8.96
C LYS A 22 2.40 18.75 9.67
N PRO A 23 3.38 19.27 10.41
CA PRO A 23 4.26 18.40 11.16
C PRO A 23 3.44 17.61 12.17
N TYR A 24 3.76 16.33 12.33
CA TYR A 24 3.28 15.57 13.46
C TYR A 24 3.91 16.17 14.72
N ASP A 25 3.10 16.71 15.62
CA ASP A 25 3.53 17.43 16.80
C ASP A 25 3.75 16.51 18.02
N GLY A 26 3.46 15.22 17.90
CA GLY A 26 3.75 14.18 18.88
C GLY A 26 5.10 13.50 18.65
N ASN A 27 5.73 13.07 19.73
CA ASN A 27 6.92 12.23 19.65
C ASN A 27 6.52 10.77 19.66
N ILE A 28 6.55 10.13 18.49
CA ILE A 28 6.22 8.71 18.33
C ILE A 28 7.04 7.80 19.27
N PHE A 29 8.28 8.17 19.57
CA PHE A 29 9.13 7.39 20.48
C PHE A 29 8.66 7.41 21.94
N ASP A 30 7.92 8.41 22.35
CA ASP A 30 7.37 8.45 23.71
C ASP A 30 6.22 7.44 23.86
N MET A 31 5.44 7.22 22.80
CA MET A 31 4.40 6.19 22.79
C MET A 31 4.99 4.78 22.93
N PHE A 32 6.17 4.53 22.37
CA PHE A 32 6.87 3.24 22.57
C PHE A 32 7.38 3.06 23.99
N LYS A 33 7.78 4.14 24.66
CA LYS A 33 8.36 4.08 26.02
C LYS A 33 7.33 3.76 27.09
N ASP A 34 6.13 4.29 26.95
CA ASP A 34 5.06 4.11 27.94
C ASP A 34 4.16 2.90 27.68
N GLY A 35 4.39 2.20 26.56
CA GLY A 35 3.59 1.03 26.15
C GLY A 35 2.15 1.39 25.77
N SER A 36 1.89 2.64 25.43
CA SER A 36 0.55 3.14 25.08
C SER A 36 0.04 2.60 23.75
N PHE A 37 0.91 1.97 22.94
CA PHE A 37 0.48 1.31 21.72
C PHE A 37 1.30 0.06 21.38
N GLU A 38 0.72 -0.81 20.57
CA GLU A 38 1.33 -2.02 20.05
C GLU A 38 1.74 -1.82 18.58
N LEU A 39 2.98 -2.21 18.25
CA LEU A 39 3.42 -2.25 16.86
C LEU A 39 3.15 -3.64 16.28
N ILE A 40 2.30 -3.68 15.26
CA ILE A 40 1.94 -4.92 14.56
C ILE A 40 2.45 -4.83 13.12
N ASP A 41 3.35 -5.73 12.74
CA ASP A 41 3.80 -5.86 11.35
C ASP A 41 2.76 -6.66 10.55
N LEU A 42 2.12 -5.98 9.62
CA LEU A 42 1.13 -6.55 8.69
C LEU A 42 1.74 -6.89 7.33
N SER A 43 3.04 -6.73 7.16
CA SER A 43 3.71 -6.97 5.88
C SER A 43 3.82 -8.46 5.58
N ASN A 44 3.59 -8.83 4.34
CA ASN A 44 3.96 -10.14 3.84
C ASN A 44 5.48 -10.21 3.68
N PRO A 45 6.11 -11.37 3.95
CA PRO A 45 7.54 -11.54 3.71
C PRO A 45 7.93 -11.18 2.29
N PHE A 46 9.01 -10.44 2.12
CA PHE A 46 9.57 -10.13 0.81
C PHE A 46 10.63 -11.17 0.45
N GLY A 47 10.43 -11.95 -0.61
CA GLY A 47 11.38 -13.00 -1.00
C GLY A 47 10.73 -14.13 -1.79
N ARG A 48 11.49 -15.22 -1.92
CA ARG A 48 11.02 -16.43 -2.60
C ARG A 48 9.85 -17.07 -1.87
N GLY A 49 8.94 -17.67 -2.65
CA GLY A 49 7.78 -18.37 -2.12
C GLY A 49 6.57 -17.49 -1.85
N ASN A 50 6.64 -16.21 -2.16
CA ASN A 50 5.44 -15.37 -2.21
C ASN A 50 4.66 -15.64 -3.47
N PRO A 51 3.33 -15.56 -3.42
CA PRO A 51 2.52 -15.57 -4.63
C PRO A 51 2.94 -14.43 -5.55
N LEU A 52 3.14 -14.76 -6.82
CA LEU A 52 3.58 -13.82 -7.84
C LEU A 52 2.45 -13.57 -8.84
N TRP A 53 2.36 -12.35 -9.33
CA TRP A 53 1.49 -12.09 -10.47
C TRP A 53 1.87 -13.01 -11.64
N PRO A 54 0.91 -13.62 -12.37
CA PRO A 54 1.19 -14.71 -13.31
C PRO A 54 2.23 -14.45 -14.40
N SER A 55 2.50 -13.18 -14.70
CA SER A 55 3.52 -12.79 -15.69
C SER A 55 4.88 -12.44 -15.07
N ASN A 56 4.98 -12.44 -13.75
CA ASN A 56 6.21 -12.03 -13.06
C ASN A 56 7.12 -13.25 -12.84
N GLY A 57 8.42 -13.05 -13.03
CA GLY A 57 9.42 -14.04 -12.67
C GLY A 57 9.69 -14.05 -11.17
N ASP A 58 10.09 -15.20 -10.64
CA ASP A 58 10.48 -15.34 -9.23
C ASP A 58 11.74 -14.55 -8.91
N PHE A 59 11.99 -14.36 -7.61
CA PHE A 59 13.22 -13.77 -7.11
C PHE A 59 14.45 -14.58 -7.53
N HIS A 60 15.41 -13.90 -8.13
CA HIS A 60 16.73 -14.47 -8.34
C HIS A 60 17.69 -13.94 -7.28
N ILE A 61 18.07 -14.81 -6.35
CA ILE A 61 18.94 -14.51 -5.22
C ILE A 61 20.14 -15.44 -5.27
N ASP A 62 21.32 -14.87 -5.40
CA ASP A 62 22.57 -15.62 -5.30
C ASP A 62 23.14 -15.53 -3.90
N ARG A 63 23.58 -16.67 -3.39
CA ARG A 63 24.32 -16.76 -2.14
C ARG A 63 25.81 -16.69 -2.43
N VAL A 64 26.40 -15.53 -2.20
CA VAL A 64 27.82 -15.28 -2.45
C VAL A 64 28.69 -15.84 -1.34
N GLN A 65 28.27 -15.69 -0.09
CA GLN A 65 28.93 -16.25 1.07
C GLN A 65 27.91 -16.89 2.00
N HIS A 66 28.30 -17.96 2.70
CA HIS A 66 27.40 -18.68 3.59
C HIS A 66 28.15 -19.32 4.76
N MET A 67 27.43 -19.50 5.84
CA MET A 67 27.88 -20.31 6.96
C MET A 67 27.85 -21.80 6.59
N PRO A 68 28.73 -22.67 7.11
CA PRO A 68 29.87 -22.37 7.97
C PRO A 68 31.16 -21.98 7.24
N MET A 69 31.19 -22.06 5.89
CA MET A 69 32.46 -21.91 5.13
C MET A 69 33.06 -20.50 5.25
N HIS A 70 32.25 -19.47 5.27
CA HIS A 70 32.69 -18.09 5.24
C HIS A 70 32.46 -17.33 6.56
N TYR A 71 31.89 -17.99 7.56
CA TYR A 71 31.50 -17.42 8.86
C TYR A 71 30.56 -16.22 8.76
N ARG A 72 29.87 -16.06 7.64
CA ARG A 72 28.90 -15.02 7.36
C ARG A 72 27.98 -15.41 6.20
N LEU A 73 26.85 -14.74 6.11
CA LEU A 73 25.94 -14.81 4.98
C LEU A 73 26.04 -13.51 4.16
N LEU A 74 26.23 -13.66 2.85
CA LEU A 74 26.12 -12.56 1.89
C LEU A 74 25.32 -13.06 0.71
N GLN A 75 24.27 -12.34 0.39
CA GLN A 75 23.35 -12.63 -0.71
C GLN A 75 23.22 -11.39 -1.60
N THR A 76 22.94 -11.61 -2.88
CA THR A 76 22.63 -10.57 -3.83
C THR A 76 21.26 -10.83 -4.45
N PHE A 77 20.48 -9.78 -4.64
CA PHE A 77 19.31 -9.82 -5.50
C PHE A 77 19.75 -9.50 -6.93
N ASN A 78 19.56 -10.43 -7.84
CA ASN A 78 19.91 -10.24 -9.25
C ASN A 78 18.70 -9.75 -10.05
N SER A 79 17.52 -10.27 -9.75
CA SER A 79 16.28 -9.78 -10.34
C SER A 79 15.08 -10.06 -9.44
N PHE A 80 14.12 -9.14 -9.48
CA PHE A 80 12.80 -9.28 -8.87
C PHE A 80 11.85 -8.25 -9.50
N HIS A 81 10.57 -8.55 -9.51
CA HIS A 81 9.56 -7.58 -9.89
C HIS A 81 9.22 -6.68 -8.71
N MET A 82 9.08 -5.39 -8.96
CA MET A 82 8.79 -4.39 -7.89
C MET A 82 7.39 -4.56 -7.31
N HIS A 83 6.42 -4.98 -8.14
CA HIS A 83 5.07 -5.35 -7.68
C HIS A 83 5.06 -6.74 -7.08
N ASN A 84 5.63 -6.88 -5.91
CA ASN A 84 5.71 -8.13 -5.20
C ASN A 84 5.58 -7.91 -3.70
N SER A 85 4.88 -8.82 -3.00
CA SER A 85 4.64 -8.72 -1.58
C SER A 85 3.91 -7.41 -1.18
N THR A 86 4.07 -6.96 0.05
CA THR A 86 3.50 -5.71 0.55
C THR A 86 4.32 -4.53 0.07
N HIS A 87 3.74 -3.67 -0.73
CA HIS A 87 4.39 -2.48 -1.28
C HIS A 87 3.38 -1.36 -1.52
N ALA A 88 3.88 -0.17 -1.75
CA ALA A 88 3.08 0.97 -2.15
C ALA A 88 3.42 1.37 -3.59
N ASP A 89 2.40 1.51 -4.40
CA ASP A 89 2.52 2.05 -5.75
C ASP A 89 2.53 3.59 -5.72
N SER A 90 3.32 4.17 -6.61
CA SER A 90 3.23 5.59 -6.87
C SER A 90 2.23 5.88 -7.99
N PRO A 91 1.73 7.10 -8.11
CA PRO A 91 0.88 7.48 -9.24
C PRO A 91 1.51 7.20 -10.62
N ALA A 92 2.83 7.24 -10.74
CA ALA A 92 3.55 6.93 -11.97
C ALA A 92 3.30 5.51 -12.49
N HIS A 93 2.78 4.61 -11.63
CA HIS A 93 2.42 3.26 -12.08
C HIS A 93 1.33 3.26 -13.15
N VAL A 94 0.37 4.16 -13.07
CA VAL A 94 -0.80 4.19 -13.96
C VAL A 94 -1.09 5.56 -14.57
N ILE A 95 -0.46 6.63 -14.09
CA ILE A 95 -0.67 8.00 -14.58
C ILE A 95 0.62 8.51 -15.21
N PRO A 96 0.65 8.77 -16.53
CA PRO A 96 1.82 9.33 -17.19
C PRO A 96 2.30 10.63 -16.54
N GLU A 97 3.61 10.84 -16.54
CA GLU A 97 4.27 12.05 -16.03
C GLU A 97 4.05 12.35 -14.55
N SER A 98 3.49 11.40 -13.81
CA SER A 98 3.32 11.49 -12.36
C SER A 98 4.61 11.13 -11.61
N PRO A 99 4.75 11.56 -10.34
CA PRO A 99 5.96 11.30 -9.56
C PRO A 99 6.13 9.82 -9.23
N TYR A 100 7.39 9.37 -9.24
CA TYR A 100 7.80 8.07 -8.72
C TYR A 100 7.76 8.05 -7.18
N THR A 101 7.78 6.86 -6.60
CA THR A 101 7.73 6.66 -5.15
C THR A 101 8.80 7.48 -4.40
N HIS A 102 10.04 7.53 -4.89
CA HIS A 102 11.13 8.26 -4.25
C HIS A 102 11.03 9.79 -4.36
N GLU A 103 10.14 10.28 -5.21
CA GLU A 103 9.87 11.71 -5.41
C GLU A 103 8.72 12.20 -4.54
N LEU A 104 7.94 11.28 -3.97
CA LEU A 104 6.86 11.61 -3.06
C LEU A 104 7.37 11.83 -1.64
N PRO A 105 6.79 12.79 -0.90
CA PRO A 105 7.09 12.95 0.51
C PRO A 105 6.75 11.68 1.29
N ILE A 106 7.61 11.27 2.22
CA ILE A 106 7.38 10.09 3.04
C ILE A 106 6.10 10.19 3.88
N GLN A 107 5.68 11.40 4.19
CA GLN A 107 4.43 11.69 4.90
C GLN A 107 3.18 11.19 4.15
N ASN A 108 3.30 10.97 2.84
CA ASN A 108 2.20 10.37 2.07
C ASN A 108 1.97 8.90 2.42
N TYR A 109 2.97 8.24 2.99
CA TYR A 109 2.94 6.83 3.36
C TYR A 109 2.74 6.58 4.86
N PHE A 110 2.40 7.64 5.60
CA PHE A 110 2.23 7.59 7.05
C PHE A 110 0.99 8.38 7.47
N GLY A 111 0.17 7.83 8.36
CA GLY A 111 -1.02 8.51 8.87
C GLY A 111 -1.97 7.59 9.62
N GLU A 112 -3.04 8.17 10.11
CA GLU A 112 -4.17 7.41 10.64
C GLU A 112 -4.78 6.53 9.55
N ALA A 113 -5.31 5.38 9.93
CA ALA A 113 -5.92 4.45 9.00
C ALA A 113 -7.20 3.86 9.56
N VAL A 114 -8.14 3.59 8.65
CA VAL A 114 -9.35 2.85 8.96
C VAL A 114 -9.41 1.58 8.10
N CYS A 115 -9.95 0.51 8.65
CA CYS A 115 -10.17 -0.72 7.90
C CYS A 115 -11.67 -0.90 7.64
N LEU A 116 -12.04 -0.99 6.37
CA LEU A 116 -13.40 -1.27 5.93
C LEU A 116 -13.53 -2.77 5.63
N ASP A 117 -14.37 -3.45 6.39
CA ASP A 117 -14.68 -4.85 6.13
C ASP A 117 -15.77 -4.94 5.05
N ILE A 118 -15.34 -5.27 3.85
CA ILE A 118 -16.17 -5.35 2.64
C ILE A 118 -15.91 -6.70 1.95
N PRO A 119 -16.37 -7.81 2.53
CA PRO A 119 -16.15 -9.13 1.92
C PRO A 119 -16.77 -9.19 0.53
N LYS A 120 -15.96 -9.62 -0.45
CA LYS A 120 -16.33 -9.70 -1.87
C LYS A 120 -15.91 -11.04 -2.46
N GLY A 121 -16.71 -11.50 -3.39
CA GLY A 121 -16.45 -12.70 -4.17
C GLY A 121 -15.63 -12.43 -5.43
N LYS A 122 -15.58 -13.45 -6.27
CA LYS A 122 -14.88 -13.44 -7.55
C LYS A 122 -15.38 -12.32 -8.46
N TRP A 123 -14.45 -11.40 -8.85
CA TRP A 123 -14.71 -10.25 -9.74
C TRP A 123 -15.83 -9.29 -9.30
N GLU A 124 -16.28 -9.40 -8.08
CA GLU A 124 -17.22 -8.42 -7.56
C GLU A 124 -16.54 -7.05 -7.39
N LEU A 125 -17.30 -6.00 -7.64
CA LEU A 125 -16.82 -4.64 -7.46
C LEU A 125 -17.20 -4.11 -6.08
N ILE A 126 -16.28 -3.36 -5.48
CA ILE A 126 -16.53 -2.54 -4.31
C ILE A 126 -17.20 -1.25 -4.80
N THR A 127 -18.45 -1.07 -4.46
CA THR A 127 -19.27 0.07 -4.87
C THR A 127 -19.26 1.19 -3.83
N VAL A 128 -19.77 2.35 -4.19
CA VAL A 128 -19.99 3.46 -3.24
C VAL A 128 -20.88 3.02 -2.07
N GLU A 129 -21.92 2.26 -2.35
CA GLU A 129 -22.82 1.75 -1.31
C GLU A 129 -22.09 0.83 -0.30
N ASP A 130 -21.20 -0.03 -0.79
CA ASP A 130 -20.38 -0.89 0.07
C ASP A 130 -19.49 -0.05 0.99
N ILE A 131 -18.83 0.96 0.42
CA ILE A 131 -17.93 1.86 1.15
C ILE A 131 -18.70 2.60 2.24
N GLU A 132 -19.80 3.24 1.90
CA GLU A 132 -20.62 4.00 2.85
C GLU A 132 -21.19 3.10 3.97
N ASN A 133 -21.65 1.90 3.62
CA ASN A 133 -22.18 0.97 4.59
C ASN A 133 -21.11 0.42 5.55
N ALA A 134 -19.89 0.23 5.06
CA ALA A 134 -18.76 -0.15 5.90
C ALA A 134 -18.29 1.03 6.75
N ALA A 135 -18.19 2.23 6.18
CA ALA A 135 -17.76 3.44 6.89
C ALA A 135 -18.67 3.78 8.09
N LYS A 136 -19.98 3.55 7.98
CA LYS A 136 -20.94 3.72 9.10
C LYS A 136 -20.61 2.87 10.33
N LYS A 137 -19.86 1.78 10.16
CA LYS A 137 -19.45 0.87 11.25
C LYS A 137 -18.13 1.30 11.91
N VAL A 138 -17.40 2.21 11.29
CA VAL A 138 -16.13 2.71 11.81
C VAL A 138 -16.40 3.78 12.88
N PRO A 139 -15.91 3.62 14.11
CA PRO A 139 -16.03 4.66 15.13
C PRO A 139 -15.36 5.97 14.66
N GLY A 140 -16.13 7.05 14.60
CA GLY A 140 -15.65 8.34 14.11
C GLY A 140 -15.65 8.51 12.58
N GLY A 141 -16.00 7.46 11.83
CA GLY A 141 -16.07 7.51 10.36
C GLY A 141 -14.70 7.61 9.69
N ILE A 142 -14.70 7.84 8.38
CA ILE A 142 -13.50 8.16 7.60
C ILE A 142 -13.29 9.67 7.64
N LYS A 143 -12.08 10.10 7.92
CA LYS A 143 -11.69 11.50 7.96
C LYS A 143 -10.83 11.85 6.74
N GLU A 144 -10.80 13.12 6.41
CA GLU A 144 -9.86 13.65 5.44
C GLU A 144 -8.41 13.33 5.85
N GLY A 145 -7.62 12.81 4.92
CA GLY A 145 -6.23 12.43 5.16
C GLY A 145 -6.02 11.02 5.73
N ASP A 146 -7.07 10.27 6.01
CA ASP A 146 -6.95 8.87 6.44
C ASP A 146 -6.45 7.98 5.30
N TRP A 147 -5.75 6.91 5.68
CA TRP A 147 -5.59 5.73 4.83
C TRP A 147 -6.79 4.80 5.00
N VAL A 148 -7.25 4.21 3.91
CA VAL A 148 -8.36 3.27 3.96
C VAL A 148 -7.92 1.89 3.52
N LEU A 149 -7.97 0.92 4.42
CA LEU A 149 -7.68 -0.47 4.13
C LEU A 149 -8.99 -1.19 3.76
N LEU A 150 -9.03 -1.82 2.60
CA LEU A 150 -10.18 -2.58 2.12
C LEU A 150 -10.01 -4.06 2.41
N ASN A 151 -10.66 -4.56 3.46
CA ASN A 151 -10.66 -5.99 3.77
C ASN A 151 -11.73 -6.72 2.95
N THR A 152 -11.33 -7.27 1.82
CA THR A 152 -12.23 -8.03 0.94
C THR A 152 -12.33 -9.51 1.27
N GLY A 153 -11.48 -9.99 2.18
CA GLY A 153 -11.37 -11.41 2.49
C GLY A 153 -10.49 -12.21 1.52
N THR A 154 -9.90 -11.57 0.50
CA THR A 154 -9.03 -12.21 -0.50
C THR A 154 -7.81 -12.88 0.13
N HIS A 155 -7.30 -12.35 1.24
CA HIS A 155 -6.19 -12.94 1.99
C HIS A 155 -6.43 -14.41 2.40
N ARG A 156 -7.69 -14.84 2.53
CA ARG A 156 -8.03 -16.24 2.85
C ARG A 156 -7.76 -17.21 1.71
N ARG A 157 -7.51 -16.69 0.51
CA ARG A 157 -7.18 -17.45 -0.70
C ARG A 157 -5.71 -17.32 -1.07
N TRP A 158 -4.88 -16.84 -0.13
CA TRP A 158 -3.45 -16.68 -0.33
C TRP A 158 -2.80 -17.94 -0.90
N GLY A 159 -2.06 -17.78 -2.00
CA GLY A 159 -1.36 -18.86 -2.67
C GLY A 159 -1.12 -18.56 -4.15
N GLU A 160 -0.28 -19.35 -4.78
CA GLU A 160 -0.04 -19.28 -6.23
C GLU A 160 -1.17 -20.00 -6.98
N ASN A 161 -2.29 -19.33 -7.13
CA ASN A 161 -3.46 -19.87 -7.81
C ASN A 161 -4.35 -18.76 -8.38
N ASP A 162 -5.16 -19.14 -9.35
CA ASP A 162 -6.08 -18.22 -10.03
C ASP A 162 -7.10 -17.59 -9.06
N ASP A 163 -7.50 -18.29 -8.02
CA ASP A 163 -8.46 -17.77 -7.04
C ASP A 163 -7.92 -16.56 -6.26
N TYR A 164 -6.60 -16.50 -6.11
CA TYR A 164 -5.96 -15.35 -5.46
C TYR A 164 -5.71 -14.20 -6.44
N PHE A 165 -5.12 -14.48 -7.60
CA PHE A 165 -4.71 -13.44 -8.54
C PHE A 165 -5.79 -13.05 -9.55
N ALA A 166 -6.34 -14.05 -10.27
CA ALA A 166 -7.20 -13.78 -11.40
C ALA A 166 -8.63 -13.41 -11.00
N TYR A 167 -9.04 -13.82 -9.79
CA TYR A 167 -10.44 -13.70 -9.37
C TYR A 167 -10.64 -12.74 -8.20
N SER A 168 -9.67 -11.88 -7.96
CA SER A 168 -9.76 -10.84 -6.93
C SER A 168 -10.89 -9.85 -7.24
N PRO A 169 -11.55 -9.33 -6.20
CA PRO A 169 -12.46 -8.21 -6.35
C PRO A 169 -11.70 -6.94 -6.70
N GLY A 170 -12.38 -5.98 -7.26
CA GLY A 170 -11.83 -4.69 -7.65
C GLY A 170 -12.61 -3.51 -7.11
N LEU A 171 -12.00 -2.35 -7.06
CA LEU A 171 -12.66 -1.10 -6.74
C LEU A 171 -13.41 -0.60 -7.98
N SER A 172 -14.68 -0.19 -7.84
CA SER A 172 -15.41 0.43 -8.92
C SER A 172 -14.87 1.85 -9.21
N ILE A 173 -15.06 2.32 -10.43
CA ILE A 173 -14.66 3.70 -10.81
C ILE A 173 -15.30 4.73 -9.90
N ASP A 174 -16.58 4.59 -9.59
CA ASP A 174 -17.29 5.53 -8.73
C ASP A 174 -16.85 5.39 -7.26
N GLY A 175 -16.48 4.18 -6.82
CA GLY A 175 -15.85 3.98 -5.52
C GLY A 175 -14.50 4.67 -5.42
N ALA A 176 -13.67 4.60 -6.47
CA ALA A 176 -12.39 5.33 -6.51
C ALA A 176 -12.60 6.86 -6.46
N LYS A 177 -13.57 7.39 -7.22
CA LYS A 177 -13.93 8.81 -7.18
C LYS A 177 -14.40 9.24 -5.80
N TRP A 178 -15.19 8.39 -5.14
CA TRP A 178 -15.68 8.66 -3.79
C TRP A 178 -14.54 8.91 -2.81
N PHE A 179 -13.47 8.10 -2.83
CA PHE A 179 -12.28 8.30 -1.99
C PHE A 179 -11.56 9.60 -2.31
N VAL A 180 -11.44 9.96 -3.59
CA VAL A 180 -10.84 11.24 -4.01
C VAL A 180 -11.66 12.43 -3.51
N GLU A 181 -12.97 12.38 -3.64
CA GLU A 181 -13.90 13.44 -3.20
C GLU A 181 -13.93 13.61 -1.68
N HIS A 182 -13.63 12.53 -0.94
CA HIS A 182 -13.54 12.55 0.52
C HIS A 182 -12.11 12.80 1.03
N HIS A 183 -11.21 13.19 0.12
CA HIS A 183 -9.82 13.53 0.44
C HIS A 183 -9.08 12.45 1.22
N VAL A 184 -9.35 11.18 0.92
CA VAL A 184 -8.63 10.03 1.47
C VAL A 184 -7.19 10.06 0.94
N ARG A 185 -6.22 9.82 1.82
CA ARG A 185 -4.79 9.87 1.48
C ARG A 185 -4.37 8.75 0.54
N GLY A 186 -4.92 7.57 0.76
CA GLY A 186 -4.66 6.39 -0.05
C GLY A 186 -5.55 5.20 0.34
N VAL A 187 -5.60 4.22 -0.54
CA VAL A 187 -6.41 3.01 -0.39
C VAL A 187 -5.52 1.79 -0.59
#